data_1054b169ae76dee4e1e8649d22fd9122
#
_entry.id   1054b169ae76dee4e1e8649d22fd9122
#
_cell.length_a   1.000
_cell.length_b   1.000
_cell.length_c   1.000
_cell.angle_alpha   90.00
_cell.angle_beta   90.00
_cell.angle_gamma   90.00
#
_symmetry.space_group_name_H-M   'P 1'
#
loop_
_entity.id
_entity.type
_entity.pdbx_description
1 polymer ?
#
loop_
_entity_poly.entity_id
_entity_poly.type
_entity_poly.pdbx_seq_one_letter_code
_entity_poly.pdbx_strand_id
1 'polypeptide(L)'
;VEVFRGTPMILQAVFIFYGLPYFSDNTLRFGSMWLAAFTVVSINTGAYMAETVRGGILSVDSGQTEGAKAIGMNHWQTMLHVIMPQALRNIIPQIGNNFIINIKDTSVLSVISITDLFFVHKSVVGALYTYFESAAIVMVIYLTMTLFASYLLRLWEKALDGPQNYDLNTTDSLAYTSGMYN
;
A
#
# COMPACT_ATOMS: atom_id res chain seq x y z
N VAL A 1 -8.15 -5.49 11.98
CA VAL A 1 -7.16 -4.69 11.25
C VAL A 1 -5.94 -4.45 12.12
N GLU A 2 -6.08 -3.90 13.33
CA GLU A 2 -4.97 -3.51 14.23
C GLU A 2 -4.01 -4.67 14.56
N VAL A 3 -4.51 -5.86 14.84
CA VAL A 3 -3.67 -7.03 15.16
C VAL A 3 -2.72 -7.37 14.01
N PHE A 4 -3.23 -7.39 12.77
CA PHE A 4 -2.41 -7.72 11.60
C PHE A 4 -1.44 -6.62 11.20
N ARG A 5 -1.78 -5.35 11.45
CA ARG A 5 -0.86 -4.22 11.24
C ARG A 5 0.17 -4.10 12.36
N GLY A 6 -0.20 -4.46 13.58
CA GLY A 6 0.65 -4.37 14.77
C GLY A 6 1.61 -5.55 14.96
N THR A 7 1.53 -6.59 14.11
CA THR A 7 2.41 -7.76 14.19
C THR A 7 3.26 -7.92 12.92
N PRO A 8 4.55 -8.32 13.05
CA PRO A 8 5.41 -8.54 11.88
C PRO A 8 4.89 -9.66 10.97
N MET A 9 4.89 -9.42 9.65
CA MET A 9 4.42 -10.41 8.66
C MET A 9 5.21 -11.74 8.75
N ILE A 10 6.49 -11.71 9.10
CA ILE A 10 7.30 -12.92 9.31
C ILE A 10 6.71 -13.83 10.40
N LEU A 11 6.26 -13.24 11.53
CA LEU A 11 5.66 -14.01 12.62
C LEU A 11 4.28 -14.54 12.22
N GLN A 12 3.51 -13.76 11.47
CA GLN A 12 2.23 -14.22 10.90
C GLN A 12 2.45 -15.44 9.99
N ALA A 13 3.47 -15.39 9.12
CA ALA A 13 3.80 -16.51 8.23
C ALA A 13 4.18 -17.79 9.01
N VAL A 14 5.04 -17.65 10.03
CA VAL A 14 5.43 -18.77 10.89
C VAL A 14 4.23 -19.34 11.64
N PHE A 15 3.41 -18.48 12.24
CA PHE A 15 2.24 -18.90 13.01
C PHE A 15 1.19 -19.59 12.13
N ILE A 16 0.91 -19.04 10.95
CA ILE A 16 -0.09 -19.60 10.02
C ILE A 16 0.39 -20.92 9.44
N PHE A 17 1.67 -21.02 9.04
CA PHE A 17 2.17 -22.20 8.35
C PHE A 17 2.56 -23.34 9.30
N TYR A 18 3.21 -23.02 10.43
CA TYR A 18 3.67 -24.02 11.40
C TYR A 18 2.79 -24.08 12.65
N GLY A 19 2.31 -22.93 13.13
CA GLY A 19 1.55 -22.84 14.37
C GLY A 19 0.16 -23.43 14.27
N LEU A 20 -0.62 -23.11 13.23
CA LEU A 20 -1.96 -23.65 13.07
C LEU A 20 -1.99 -25.20 13.03
N PRO A 21 -1.14 -25.88 12.25
CA PRO A 21 -1.05 -27.34 12.32
C PRO A 21 -0.68 -27.87 13.70
N TYR A 22 0.26 -27.22 14.37
CA TYR A 22 0.72 -27.65 15.69
C TYR A 22 -0.40 -27.58 16.74
N PHE A 23 -1.14 -26.47 16.80
CA PHE A 23 -2.20 -26.29 17.79
C PHE A 23 -3.49 -27.04 17.47
N SER A 24 -3.68 -27.48 16.22
CA SER A 24 -4.89 -28.17 15.77
C SER A 24 -4.69 -29.66 15.54
N ASP A 25 -3.62 -30.28 16.05
CA ASP A 25 -3.27 -31.68 15.79
C ASP A 25 -3.31 -32.04 14.28
N ASN A 26 -2.75 -31.17 13.45
CA ASN A 26 -2.75 -31.23 11.97
C ASN A 26 -4.13 -31.17 11.29
N THR A 27 -5.19 -30.84 12.01
CA THR A 27 -6.54 -30.67 11.41
C THR A 27 -6.60 -29.44 10.50
N LEU A 28 -5.98 -28.33 10.94
CA LEU A 28 -5.88 -27.09 10.16
C LEU A 28 -4.50 -27.00 9.51
N ARG A 29 -4.34 -27.61 8.34
CA ARG A 29 -3.08 -27.62 7.60
C ARG A 29 -3.26 -27.02 6.20
N PHE A 30 -2.36 -26.15 5.82
CA PHE A 30 -2.28 -25.70 4.42
C PHE A 30 -1.70 -26.83 3.55
N GLY A 31 -2.39 -27.15 2.46
CA GLY A 31 -1.94 -28.18 1.51
C GLY A 31 -0.67 -27.79 0.73
N SER A 32 -0.30 -26.48 0.75
CA SER A 32 0.86 -25.95 0.05
C SER A 32 1.40 -24.72 0.79
N MET A 33 2.73 -24.54 0.78
CA MET A 33 3.40 -23.34 1.27
C MET A 33 2.96 -22.08 0.52
N TRP A 34 2.65 -22.19 -0.77
CA TRP A 34 2.14 -21.09 -1.59
C TRP A 34 0.78 -20.61 -1.11
N LEU A 35 -0.11 -21.54 -0.75
CA LEU A 35 -1.44 -21.17 -0.24
C LEU A 35 -1.32 -20.43 1.09
N ALA A 36 -0.44 -20.86 1.97
CA ALA A 36 -0.15 -20.16 3.22
C ALA A 36 0.44 -18.77 2.95
N ALA A 37 1.41 -18.68 2.03
CA ALA A 37 2.02 -17.42 1.62
C ALA A 37 0.98 -16.42 1.08
N PHE A 38 0.13 -16.84 0.14
CA PHE A 38 -0.96 -16.01 -0.38
C PHE A 38 -1.91 -15.56 0.72
N THR A 39 -2.27 -16.45 1.64
CA THR A 39 -3.15 -16.10 2.76
C THR A 39 -2.52 -15.03 3.65
N VAL A 40 -1.25 -15.19 4.03
CA VAL A 40 -0.51 -14.22 4.87
C VAL A 40 -0.44 -12.87 4.19
N VAL A 41 0.04 -12.82 2.94
CA VAL A 41 0.18 -11.57 2.19
C VAL A 41 -1.16 -10.90 1.98
N SER A 42 -2.21 -11.67 1.65
CA SER A 42 -3.55 -11.12 1.42
C SER A 42 -4.14 -10.50 2.69
N ILE A 43 -4.02 -11.18 3.83
CA ILE A 43 -4.52 -10.67 5.10
C ILE A 43 -3.74 -9.41 5.52
N ASN A 44 -2.41 -9.46 5.45
CA ASN A 44 -1.55 -8.35 5.82
C ASN A 44 -1.80 -7.13 4.92
N THR A 45 -1.70 -7.31 3.60
CA THR A 45 -1.96 -6.24 2.62
C THR A 45 -3.39 -5.72 2.73
N GLY A 46 -4.38 -6.60 2.90
CA GLY A 46 -5.78 -6.23 3.08
C GLY A 46 -6.00 -5.35 4.31
N ALA A 47 -5.29 -5.60 5.42
CA ALA A 47 -5.34 -4.77 6.61
C ALA A 47 -4.80 -3.34 6.35
N TYR A 48 -3.68 -3.21 5.61
CA TYR A 48 -3.16 -1.90 5.19
C TYR A 48 -4.10 -1.21 4.20
N MET A 49 -4.65 -1.94 3.22
CA MET A 49 -5.60 -1.39 2.25
C MET A 49 -6.88 -0.87 2.91
N ALA A 50 -7.42 -1.58 3.89
CA ALA A 50 -8.59 -1.13 4.63
C ALA A 50 -8.34 0.24 5.30
N GLU A 51 -7.16 0.43 5.89
CA GLU A 51 -6.77 1.70 6.50
C GLU A 51 -6.51 2.80 5.46
N THR A 52 -5.87 2.45 4.35
CA THR A 52 -5.67 3.37 3.22
C THR A 52 -7.00 3.91 2.69
N VAL A 53 -7.99 3.03 2.50
CA VAL A 53 -9.33 3.43 2.04
C VAL A 53 -10.02 4.30 3.08
N ARG A 54 -9.98 3.91 4.36
CA ARG A 54 -10.54 4.71 5.45
C ARG A 54 -9.91 6.11 5.51
N GLY A 55 -8.58 6.17 5.47
CA GLY A 55 -7.82 7.42 5.49
C GLY A 55 -8.11 8.30 4.29
N GLY A 56 -8.22 7.72 3.09
CA GLY A 56 -8.54 8.44 1.87
C GLY A 56 -9.95 9.04 1.87
N ILE A 57 -10.92 8.33 2.44
CA ILE A 57 -12.29 8.87 2.60
C ILE A 57 -12.27 10.02 3.63
N LEU A 58 -11.60 9.85 4.75
CA LEU A 58 -11.53 10.85 5.81
C LEU A 58 -10.69 12.09 5.43
N SER A 59 -9.83 11.99 4.41
CA SER A 59 -9.03 13.11 3.94
C SER A 59 -9.81 14.11 3.08
N VAL A 60 -11.03 13.76 2.65
CA VAL A 60 -11.89 14.68 1.91
C VAL A 60 -12.46 15.72 2.89
N ASP A 61 -12.38 16.99 2.51
CA ASP A 61 -12.84 18.10 3.33
C ASP A 61 -14.32 17.95 3.72
N SER A 62 -14.65 18.18 5.01
CA SER A 62 -16.01 18.05 5.53
C SER A 62 -17.00 19.02 4.88
N GLY A 63 -16.51 20.18 4.42
CA GLY A 63 -17.31 21.14 3.69
C GLY A 63 -17.90 20.59 2.38
N GLN A 64 -17.25 19.60 1.76
CA GLN A 64 -17.79 18.88 0.60
C GLN A 64 -19.07 18.10 0.98
N THR A 65 -19.08 17.47 2.15
CA THR A 65 -20.25 16.77 2.67
C THR A 65 -21.37 17.73 3.05
N GLU A 66 -21.01 18.86 3.68
CA GLU A 66 -21.98 19.90 4.07
C GLU A 66 -22.60 20.59 2.85
N GLY A 67 -21.77 20.95 1.86
CA GLY A 67 -22.24 21.54 0.60
C GLY A 67 -23.18 20.61 -0.17
N ALA A 68 -22.84 19.32 -0.25
CA ALA A 68 -23.71 18.32 -0.89
C ALA A 68 -25.08 18.19 -0.17
N LYS A 69 -25.07 18.19 1.16
CA LYS A 69 -26.31 18.17 1.96
C LYS A 69 -27.13 19.44 1.79
N ALA A 70 -26.49 20.61 1.68
CA ALA A 70 -27.19 21.88 1.50
C ALA A 70 -28.00 21.94 0.19
N ILE A 71 -27.56 21.23 -0.85
CA ILE A 71 -28.33 21.10 -2.12
C ILE A 71 -29.26 19.89 -2.14
N GLY A 72 -29.49 19.25 -0.99
CA GLY A 72 -30.48 18.18 -0.83
C GLY A 72 -30.00 16.76 -1.20
N MET A 73 -28.68 16.55 -1.37
CA MET A 73 -28.15 15.21 -1.63
C MET A 73 -28.30 14.31 -0.39
N ASN A 74 -28.77 13.09 -0.60
CA ASN A 74 -28.77 12.08 0.45
C ASN A 74 -27.38 11.49 0.66
N HIS A 75 -27.21 10.68 1.72
CA HIS A 75 -25.90 10.10 2.08
C HIS A 75 -25.24 9.31 0.93
N TRP A 76 -25.99 8.48 0.22
CA TRP A 76 -25.45 7.68 -0.89
C TRP A 76 -25.04 8.53 -2.10
N GLN A 77 -25.86 9.55 -2.41
CA GLN A 77 -25.53 10.50 -3.49
C GLN A 77 -24.27 11.29 -3.15
N THR A 78 -24.16 11.81 -1.93
CA THR A 78 -22.99 12.51 -1.42
C THR A 78 -21.75 11.60 -1.51
N MET A 79 -21.85 10.36 -1.02
CA MET A 79 -20.74 9.42 -1.02
C MET A 79 -20.28 9.10 -2.44
N LEU A 80 -21.19 8.73 -3.35
CA LEU A 80 -20.84 8.27 -4.69
C LEU A 80 -20.39 9.38 -5.64
N HIS A 81 -21.01 10.57 -5.55
CA HIS A 81 -20.79 11.63 -6.54
C HIS A 81 -19.82 12.74 -6.07
N VAL A 82 -19.64 12.88 -4.75
CA VAL A 82 -18.81 13.95 -4.19
C VAL A 82 -17.57 13.38 -3.49
N ILE A 83 -17.76 12.49 -2.52
CA ILE A 83 -16.67 12.01 -1.67
C ILE A 83 -15.80 10.98 -2.39
N MET A 84 -16.41 9.93 -2.97
CA MET A 84 -15.67 8.81 -3.54
C MET A 84 -14.75 9.21 -4.70
N PRO A 85 -15.13 10.08 -5.66
CA PRO A 85 -14.23 10.51 -6.72
C PRO A 85 -12.99 11.25 -6.20
N GLN A 86 -13.15 12.04 -5.13
CA GLN A 86 -12.05 12.75 -4.49
C GLN A 86 -11.18 11.79 -3.65
N ALA A 87 -11.82 10.94 -2.85
CA ALA A 87 -11.13 9.93 -2.05
C ALA A 87 -10.28 8.98 -2.91
N LEU A 88 -10.80 8.52 -4.06
CA LEU A 88 -10.06 7.63 -4.96
C LEU A 88 -8.76 8.25 -5.48
N ARG A 89 -8.74 9.55 -5.76
CA ARG A 89 -7.50 10.25 -6.16
C ARG A 89 -6.42 10.18 -5.07
N ASN A 90 -6.83 10.22 -3.81
CA ASN A 90 -5.92 10.10 -2.66
C ASN A 90 -5.55 8.64 -2.35
N ILE A 91 -6.45 7.69 -2.62
CA ILE A 91 -6.28 6.26 -2.32
C ILE A 91 -5.35 5.58 -3.34
N ILE A 92 -5.53 5.85 -4.64
CA ILE A 92 -4.81 5.16 -5.73
C ILE A 92 -3.28 5.24 -5.59
N PRO A 93 -2.65 6.41 -5.34
CA PRO A 93 -1.21 6.49 -5.13
C PRO A 93 -0.74 5.66 -3.92
N GLN A 94 -1.51 5.64 -2.83
CA GLN A 94 -1.17 4.88 -1.64
C GLN A 94 -1.27 3.36 -1.89
N ILE A 95 -2.25 2.92 -2.67
CA ILE A 95 -2.35 1.51 -3.11
C ILE A 95 -1.10 1.13 -3.90
N GLY A 96 -0.72 1.95 -4.88
CA GLY A 96 0.48 1.72 -5.67
C GLY A 96 1.75 1.64 -4.81
N ASN A 97 1.90 2.54 -3.85
CA ASN A 97 3.02 2.51 -2.91
C ASN A 97 3.04 1.23 -2.05
N ASN A 98 1.88 0.75 -1.59
CA ASN A 98 1.80 -0.53 -0.88
C ASN A 98 2.26 -1.71 -1.73
N PHE A 99 1.96 -1.73 -3.04
CA PHE A 99 2.49 -2.77 -3.95
C PHE A 99 4.01 -2.71 -4.06
N ILE A 100 4.61 -1.52 -4.15
CA ILE A 100 6.07 -1.35 -4.19
C ILE A 100 6.71 -1.85 -2.89
N ILE A 101 6.11 -1.55 -1.74
CA ILE A 101 6.56 -2.06 -0.44
C ILE A 101 6.51 -3.59 -0.42
N ASN A 102 5.43 -4.20 -0.89
CA ASN A 102 5.27 -5.65 -0.93
C ASN A 102 6.34 -6.36 -1.78
N ILE A 103 6.91 -5.74 -2.82
CA ILE A 103 8.00 -6.33 -3.62
C ILE A 103 9.15 -6.80 -2.72
N LYS A 104 9.52 -6.00 -1.72
CA LYS A 104 10.61 -6.35 -0.79
C LYS A 104 10.12 -7.08 0.46
N ASP A 105 8.94 -6.76 0.96
CA ASP A 105 8.44 -7.30 2.22
C ASP A 105 8.03 -8.77 2.12
N THR A 106 7.66 -9.25 0.92
CA THR A 106 7.42 -10.67 0.66
C THR A 106 8.66 -11.55 0.84
N SER A 107 9.88 -10.95 0.87
CA SER A 107 11.12 -11.67 1.17
C SER A 107 11.11 -12.42 2.52
N VAL A 108 10.29 -11.97 3.48
CA VAL A 108 10.12 -12.65 4.76
C VAL A 108 9.49 -14.04 4.63
N LEU A 109 8.79 -14.33 3.51
CA LEU A 109 8.17 -15.64 3.26
C LEU A 109 9.19 -16.74 3.00
N SER A 110 10.45 -16.38 2.80
CA SER A 110 11.57 -17.34 2.79
C SER A 110 11.66 -18.16 4.08
N VAL A 111 11.07 -17.69 5.19
CA VAL A 111 11.00 -18.43 6.47
C VAL A 111 10.12 -19.68 6.38
N ILE A 112 9.11 -19.68 5.52
CA ILE A 112 8.25 -20.83 5.22
C ILE A 112 8.66 -21.54 3.93
N SER A 113 9.94 -21.40 3.53
CA SER A 113 10.56 -22.05 2.38
C SER A 113 10.01 -21.61 1.00
N ILE A 114 9.42 -20.42 0.90
CA ILE A 114 9.15 -19.82 -0.40
C ILE A 114 10.48 -19.43 -1.04
N THR A 115 10.72 -19.97 -2.24
CA THR A 115 11.94 -19.70 -3.01
C THR A 115 11.80 -18.36 -3.71
N ASP A 116 12.29 -17.32 -3.06
CA ASP A 116 12.40 -15.95 -3.58
C ASP A 116 13.87 -15.52 -3.68
N LEU A 117 14.11 -14.26 -4.05
CA LEU A 117 15.46 -13.71 -4.17
C LEU A 117 16.24 -13.77 -2.84
N PHE A 118 15.58 -13.51 -1.72
CA PHE A 118 16.21 -13.58 -0.41
C PHE A 118 16.49 -15.03 0.03
N PHE A 119 15.64 -15.98 -0.33
CA PHE A 119 15.90 -17.40 -0.13
C PHE A 119 17.14 -17.86 -0.90
N VAL A 120 17.30 -17.43 -2.16
CA VAL A 120 18.49 -17.71 -2.97
C VAL A 120 19.73 -17.11 -2.33
N HIS A 121 19.68 -15.88 -1.81
CA HIS A 121 20.76 -15.28 -1.03
C HIS A 121 21.20 -16.20 0.12
N LYS A 122 20.26 -16.64 0.96
CA LYS A 122 20.58 -17.56 2.08
C LYS A 122 21.21 -18.86 1.60
N SER A 123 20.76 -19.40 0.47
CA SER A 123 21.31 -20.62 -0.11
C SER A 123 22.75 -20.42 -0.61
N VAL A 124 23.03 -19.29 -1.27
CA VAL A 124 24.38 -18.91 -1.73
C VAL A 124 25.31 -18.72 -0.54
N VAL A 125 24.86 -18.04 0.50
CA VAL A 125 25.65 -17.85 1.73
C VAL A 125 25.98 -19.21 2.38
N GLY A 126 25.01 -20.11 2.45
CA GLY A 126 25.23 -21.44 3.01
C GLY A 126 26.22 -22.31 2.20
N ALA A 127 26.28 -22.11 0.88
CA ALA A 127 27.16 -22.87 0.00
C ALA A 127 28.58 -22.27 -0.14
N LEU A 128 28.70 -20.94 -0.21
CA LEU A 128 29.92 -20.24 -0.60
C LEU A 128 30.51 -19.35 0.51
N TYR A 129 29.83 -19.18 1.62
CA TYR A 129 30.22 -18.29 2.73
C TYR A 129 30.43 -16.81 2.35
N THR A 130 29.86 -16.38 1.21
CA THR A 130 29.96 -15.01 0.65
C THR A 130 28.77 -14.16 1.12
N TYR A 131 28.73 -13.83 2.41
CA TYR A 131 27.57 -13.16 3.01
C TYR A 131 27.38 -11.73 2.46
N PHE A 132 28.43 -10.90 2.53
CA PHE A 132 28.31 -9.49 2.18
C PHE A 132 28.20 -9.26 0.67
N GLU A 133 28.94 -10.02 -0.12
CA GLU A 133 28.91 -9.95 -1.59
C GLU A 133 27.52 -10.32 -2.12
N SER A 134 26.98 -11.44 -1.63
CA SER A 134 25.64 -11.89 -2.00
C SER A 134 24.56 -10.91 -1.53
N ALA A 135 24.67 -10.37 -0.30
CA ALA A 135 23.74 -9.37 0.22
C ALA A 135 23.76 -8.08 -0.63
N ALA A 136 24.95 -7.59 -1.01
CA ALA A 136 25.07 -6.39 -1.84
C ALA A 136 24.40 -6.57 -3.21
N ILE A 137 24.58 -7.74 -3.85
CA ILE A 137 23.93 -8.04 -5.14
C ILE A 137 22.41 -8.03 -4.98
N VAL A 138 21.88 -8.70 -3.95
CA VAL A 138 20.44 -8.78 -3.69
C VAL A 138 19.84 -7.40 -3.37
N MET A 139 20.56 -6.58 -2.61
CA MET A 139 20.14 -5.18 -2.35
C MET A 139 20.03 -4.38 -3.64
N VAL A 140 21.00 -4.48 -4.56
CA VAL A 140 20.96 -3.79 -5.86
C VAL A 140 19.78 -4.28 -6.70
N ILE A 141 19.49 -5.58 -6.70
CA ILE A 141 18.36 -6.14 -7.44
C ILE A 141 17.04 -5.59 -6.89
N TYR A 142 16.80 -5.66 -5.56
CA TYR A 142 15.59 -5.10 -4.94
C TYR A 142 15.47 -3.59 -5.19
N LEU A 143 16.57 -2.84 -5.08
CA LEU A 143 16.57 -1.41 -5.37
C LEU A 143 16.16 -1.15 -6.82
N THR A 144 16.72 -1.88 -7.78
CA THR A 144 16.38 -1.74 -9.19
C THR A 144 14.90 -2.05 -9.45
N MET A 145 14.36 -3.14 -8.86
CA MET A 145 12.96 -3.52 -8.98
C MET A 145 12.03 -2.44 -8.40
N THR A 146 12.35 -1.93 -7.21
CA THR A 146 11.51 -0.91 -6.54
C THR A 146 11.58 0.44 -7.23
N LEU A 147 12.75 0.86 -7.75
CA LEU A 147 12.88 2.09 -8.54
C LEU A 147 12.11 1.99 -9.85
N PHE A 148 12.19 0.85 -10.54
CA PHE A 148 11.44 0.61 -11.77
C PHE A 148 9.91 0.63 -11.53
N ALA A 149 9.45 -0.07 -10.49
CA ALA A 149 8.04 -0.06 -10.10
C ALA A 149 7.56 1.34 -9.70
N SER A 150 8.38 2.10 -8.94
CA SER A 150 8.09 3.48 -8.58
C SER A 150 8.02 4.42 -9.80
N TYR A 151 8.88 4.21 -10.79
CA TYR A 151 8.83 4.97 -12.03
C TYR A 151 7.54 4.72 -12.81
N LEU A 152 7.13 3.45 -12.93
CA LEU A 152 5.87 3.09 -13.58
C LEU A 152 4.66 3.68 -12.84
N LEU A 153 4.67 3.62 -11.49
CA LEU A 153 3.60 4.19 -10.67
C LEU A 153 3.47 5.70 -10.91
N ARG A 154 4.58 6.44 -10.90
CA ARG A 154 4.57 7.89 -11.18
C ARG A 154 4.05 8.25 -12.57
N LEU A 155 4.31 7.41 -13.59
CA LEU A 155 3.73 7.59 -14.92
C LEU A 155 2.21 7.40 -14.89
N TRP A 156 1.76 6.42 -14.12
CA TRP A 156 0.33 6.16 -13.93
C TRP A 156 -0.38 7.30 -13.19
N GLU A 157 0.21 7.78 -12.11
CA GLU A 157 -0.30 8.91 -11.32
C GLU A 157 -0.46 10.17 -12.20
N LYS A 158 0.56 10.52 -12.99
CA LYS A 158 0.48 11.64 -13.92
C LYS A 158 -0.64 11.50 -14.96
N ALA A 159 -0.95 10.29 -15.38
CA ALA A 159 -2.05 10.04 -16.32
C ALA A 159 -3.43 10.19 -15.66
N LEU A 160 -3.53 9.96 -14.33
CA LEU A 160 -4.76 10.08 -13.55
C LEU A 160 -5.05 11.52 -13.09
N ASP A 161 -4.01 12.31 -12.81
CA ASP A 161 -4.16 13.68 -12.29
C ASP A 161 -4.74 14.66 -13.32
N GLY A 162 -4.72 14.32 -14.62
CA GLY A 162 -5.20 15.20 -15.67
C GLY A 162 -4.45 16.55 -15.74
N PRO A 163 -4.83 17.47 -16.62
CA PRO A 163 -4.22 18.80 -16.67
C PRO A 163 -4.59 19.58 -15.41
N GLN A 164 -3.59 19.92 -14.60
CA GLN A 164 -3.74 20.81 -13.43
C GLN A 164 -3.95 22.24 -13.89
N ASN A 165 -5.11 22.56 -14.44
CA ASN A 165 -5.49 23.91 -14.89
C ASN A 165 -6.30 24.67 -13.83
N TYR A 166 -5.96 24.52 -12.55
CA TYR A 166 -6.42 25.43 -11.50
C TYR A 166 -5.22 26.14 -10.88
N ASP A 167 -4.52 26.95 -11.66
CA ASP A 167 -3.85 28.14 -11.14
C ASP A 167 -4.96 29.10 -10.67
N LEU A 168 -5.42 28.91 -9.45
CA LEU A 168 -6.01 30.00 -8.71
C LEU A 168 -4.85 31.00 -8.50
N ASN A 169 -4.72 31.94 -9.39
CA ASN A 169 -3.87 33.13 -9.20
C ASN A 169 -4.37 33.87 -7.95
N THR A 170 -3.93 33.41 -6.79
CA THR A 170 -4.16 34.05 -5.48
C THR A 170 -3.62 35.46 -5.45
N THR A 171 -2.76 35.83 -6.40
CA THR A 171 -2.26 37.18 -6.62
C THR A 171 -3.34 38.16 -7.09
N ASP A 172 -4.30 37.71 -7.90
CA ASP A 172 -5.36 38.62 -8.40
C ASP A 172 -6.42 38.93 -7.34
N SER A 173 -6.71 38.01 -6.42
CA SER A 173 -7.68 38.27 -5.35
C SER A 173 -7.16 39.26 -4.30
N LEU A 174 -5.84 39.27 -4.03
CA LEU A 174 -5.22 40.24 -3.12
C LEU A 174 -5.06 41.62 -3.76
N ALA A 175 -4.88 41.71 -5.08
CA ALA A 175 -4.84 42.97 -5.80
C ALA A 175 -6.22 43.66 -5.82
N TYR A 176 -7.31 42.89 -5.89
CA TYR A 176 -8.67 43.45 -5.90
C TYR A 176 -9.10 43.99 -4.53
N THR A 177 -8.64 43.37 -3.42
CA THR A 177 -8.92 43.86 -2.07
C THR A 177 -8.10 45.09 -1.68
N SER A 178 -6.88 45.30 -2.23
CA SER A 178 -6.07 46.48 -1.93
C SER A 178 -6.58 47.75 -2.63
N GLY A 179 -7.40 47.67 -3.67
CA GLY A 179 -8.02 48.79 -4.39
C GLY A 179 -9.30 49.34 -3.75
N MET A 180 -9.85 48.67 -2.72
CA MET A 180 -11.09 49.14 -2.05
C MET A 180 -10.89 50.06 -0.85
N TYR A 181 -9.63 50.37 -0.49
CA TYR A 181 -9.30 51.21 0.67
C TYR A 181 -8.47 52.44 0.33
N ASN A 182 -8.56 52.96 -0.90
CA ASN A 182 -8.05 54.29 -1.31
C ASN A 182 -9.17 55.19 -1.74
#